data_fd5b581c4ba8e2cc13bf6accbf01f058
#
_entry.id   fd5b581c4ba8e2cc13bf6accbf01f058
#
_cell.length_a   1.000
_cell.length_b   1.000
_cell.length_c   1.000
_cell.angle_alpha   90.00
_cell.angle_beta   90.00
_cell.angle_gamma   90.00
#
_symmetry.space_group_name_H-M   'P 1'
#
loop_
_entity.id
_entity.type
_entity.pdbx_description
1 polymer ?
#
loop_
_entity_poly.entity_id
_entity_poly.type
_entity_poly.pdbx_seq_one_letter_code
_entity_poly.pdbx_strand_id
1 'polypeptide(L)'
;MAQTKQNTLSEEEQDDGWELLFDGASPDDWRGYQKDGFPEQGWKVEDGMLMVLAGGGGGDIITRETYGDFILKLEWKAEKGGNSGIFYRALEQPTQAIYWSAPEFQILDNENHPDATRGEDGNRKAGSLYDLIPAKPQNANPYGEWNSAKIVANGSKIEHWQNGEKVLEYELWTPKWYEMLRNSKFVDHPEFGDMHEGHIGLQDHGNTIQFRNIKIKKLD
;
A
#
# COMPACT_ATOMS: atom_id res chain seq x y z
N MET A 1 16.31 -13.44 -21.77
CA MET A 1 16.26 -12.36 -20.76
C MET A 1 16.59 -12.97 -19.43
N ALA A 2 17.57 -12.46 -18.69
CA ALA A 2 17.87 -12.98 -17.35
C ALA A 2 16.66 -12.72 -16.46
N GLN A 3 16.20 -13.79 -15.79
CA GLN A 3 15.11 -13.69 -14.82
C GLN A 3 15.62 -12.83 -13.66
N THR A 4 15.05 -11.66 -13.45
CA THR A 4 15.42 -10.79 -12.32
C THR A 4 15.16 -11.59 -11.05
N LYS A 5 16.20 -11.73 -10.21
CA LYS A 5 16.09 -12.46 -8.95
C LYS A 5 15.10 -11.70 -8.05
N GLN A 6 14.08 -12.41 -7.52
CA GLN A 6 13.08 -11.79 -6.67
C GLN A 6 13.68 -11.36 -5.33
N ASN A 7 13.12 -10.33 -4.71
CA ASN A 7 13.48 -9.82 -3.39
C ASN A 7 14.98 -9.51 -3.26
N THR A 8 15.55 -8.90 -4.30
CA THR A 8 16.94 -8.47 -4.30
C THR A 8 17.04 -7.07 -4.90
N LEU A 9 18.06 -6.33 -4.50
CA LEU A 9 18.46 -5.08 -5.12
C LEU A 9 19.51 -5.35 -6.19
N SER A 10 19.43 -4.65 -7.31
CA SER A 10 20.53 -4.57 -8.26
C SER A 10 21.68 -3.72 -7.67
N GLU A 11 22.89 -3.82 -8.24
CA GLU A 11 24.00 -2.96 -7.85
C GLU A 11 23.65 -1.48 -7.98
N GLU A 12 22.97 -1.10 -9.07
CA GLU A 12 22.50 0.26 -9.30
C GLU A 12 21.50 0.72 -8.21
N GLU A 13 20.58 -0.17 -7.79
CA GLU A 13 19.62 0.16 -6.73
C GLU A 13 20.32 0.31 -5.37
N GLN A 14 21.33 -0.52 -5.08
CA GLN A 14 22.11 -0.38 -3.85
C GLN A 14 22.87 0.94 -3.83
N ASP A 15 23.54 1.30 -4.92
CA ASP A 15 24.27 2.56 -5.05
C ASP A 15 23.33 3.79 -4.98
N ASP A 16 22.09 3.63 -5.46
CA ASP A 16 21.04 4.66 -5.44
C ASP A 16 20.28 4.76 -4.11
N GLY A 17 20.66 3.96 -3.10
CA GLY A 17 20.14 4.04 -1.73
C GLY A 17 18.78 3.36 -1.54
N TRP A 18 18.45 2.34 -2.35
CA TRP A 18 17.29 1.49 -2.10
C TRP A 18 17.55 0.51 -0.97
N GLU A 19 16.54 0.25 -0.17
CA GLU A 19 16.52 -0.73 0.90
C GLU A 19 15.40 -1.75 0.63
N LEU A 20 15.65 -3.03 0.95
CA LEU A 20 14.60 -4.04 0.94
C LEU A 20 13.78 -3.92 2.23
N LEU A 21 12.46 -3.95 2.11
CA LEU A 21 11.53 -4.14 3.23
C LEU A 21 11.07 -5.59 3.35
N PHE A 22 11.51 -6.45 2.44
CA PHE A 22 11.26 -7.89 2.48
C PHE A 22 12.28 -8.61 1.59
N ASP A 23 13.05 -9.49 2.20
CA ASP A 23 14.12 -10.26 1.55
C ASP A 23 13.64 -11.60 0.94
N GLY A 24 12.35 -11.92 1.11
CA GLY A 24 11.75 -13.17 0.65
C GLY A 24 11.81 -14.32 1.67
N ALA A 25 12.46 -14.13 2.81
CA ALA A 25 12.64 -15.15 3.83
C ALA A 25 12.09 -14.77 5.20
N SER A 26 12.30 -13.52 5.63
CA SER A 26 11.86 -13.03 6.93
C SER A 26 11.03 -11.76 6.84
N PRO A 27 9.96 -11.62 7.64
CA PRO A 27 9.19 -10.38 7.77
C PRO A 27 9.75 -9.46 8.87
N ASP A 28 11.07 -9.45 9.13
CA ASP A 28 11.68 -8.79 10.29
C ASP A 28 11.47 -7.27 10.30
N ASP A 29 11.32 -6.64 9.12
CA ASP A 29 11.01 -5.21 9.00
C ASP A 29 9.54 -4.87 9.29
N TRP A 30 8.72 -5.89 9.54
CA TRP A 30 7.28 -5.75 9.73
C TRP A 30 6.83 -6.19 11.13
N ARG A 31 5.73 -5.62 11.59
CA ARG A 31 4.99 -6.03 12.78
C ARG A 31 3.49 -5.81 12.58
N GLY A 32 2.67 -6.43 13.38
CA GLY A 32 1.24 -6.13 13.37
C GLY A 32 0.97 -4.69 13.81
N TYR A 33 -0.02 -4.05 13.20
CA TYR A 33 -0.51 -2.76 13.65
C TYR A 33 -1.03 -2.89 15.10
N GLN A 34 -0.59 -2.02 15.99
CA GLN A 34 -0.85 -2.07 17.44
C GLN A 34 -0.29 -3.33 18.14
N LYS A 35 0.76 -3.94 17.59
CA LYS A 35 1.43 -5.13 18.15
C LYS A 35 2.94 -4.96 18.08
N ASP A 36 3.65 -5.61 19.01
CA ASP A 36 5.12 -5.56 19.04
C ASP A 36 5.76 -6.51 18.01
N GLY A 37 5.10 -7.63 17.70
CA GLY A 37 5.60 -8.67 16.82
C GLY A 37 4.83 -8.82 15.53
N PHE A 38 5.38 -9.61 14.61
CA PHE A 38 4.68 -10.03 13.41
C PHE A 38 3.51 -10.97 13.79
N PRO A 39 2.34 -10.90 13.11
CA PRO A 39 1.20 -11.75 13.45
C PRO A 39 1.50 -13.24 13.33
N GLU A 40 1.13 -14.03 14.34
CA GLU A 40 1.30 -15.49 14.34
C GLU A 40 0.32 -16.22 13.41
N GLN A 41 -0.76 -15.54 13.00
CA GLN A 41 -1.79 -16.06 12.09
C GLN A 41 -2.22 -14.97 11.11
N GLY A 42 -2.87 -15.36 10.02
CA GLY A 42 -3.40 -14.44 9.01
C GLY A 42 -2.35 -13.93 8.02
N TRP A 43 -1.08 -14.04 8.35
CA TRP A 43 0.05 -13.72 7.51
C TRP A 43 1.02 -14.90 7.46
N LYS A 44 1.70 -15.08 6.34
CA LYS A 44 2.83 -16.03 6.23
C LYS A 44 3.84 -15.57 5.20
N VAL A 45 5.05 -16.10 5.34
CA VAL A 45 6.08 -16.06 4.31
C VAL A 45 6.18 -17.45 3.67
N GLU A 46 5.99 -17.53 2.36
CA GLU A 46 6.07 -18.77 1.59
C GLU A 46 6.52 -18.48 0.16
N ASP A 47 7.44 -19.30 -0.36
CA ASP A 47 7.95 -19.20 -1.74
C ASP A 47 8.46 -17.79 -2.12
N GLY A 48 9.10 -17.09 -1.19
CA GLY A 48 9.59 -15.72 -1.40
C GLY A 48 8.48 -14.66 -1.44
N MET A 49 7.29 -14.97 -0.95
CA MET A 49 6.16 -14.05 -0.91
C MET A 49 5.73 -13.79 0.54
N LEU A 50 5.38 -12.54 0.82
CA LEU A 50 4.65 -12.13 2.02
C LEU A 50 3.17 -12.18 1.69
N MET A 51 2.39 -12.98 2.42
CA MET A 51 1.02 -13.31 2.03
C MET A 51 0.02 -13.05 3.16
N VAL A 52 -1.09 -12.39 2.81
CA VAL A 52 -2.32 -12.43 3.60
C VAL A 52 -3.04 -13.74 3.31
N LEU A 53 -3.55 -14.38 4.36
CA LEU A 53 -4.33 -15.62 4.25
C LEU A 53 -5.83 -15.32 4.38
N ALA A 54 -6.63 -15.80 3.42
CA ALA A 54 -8.08 -15.61 3.46
C ALA A 54 -8.67 -16.05 4.80
N GLY A 55 -9.41 -15.15 5.46
CA GLY A 55 -10.06 -15.41 6.75
C GLY A 55 -9.10 -15.61 7.91
N GLY A 56 -7.81 -15.37 7.75
CA GLY A 56 -6.79 -15.60 8.78
C GLY A 56 -6.85 -14.65 9.99
N GLY A 57 -7.36 -13.44 9.79
CA GLY A 57 -7.60 -12.46 10.86
C GLY A 57 -6.33 -11.99 11.56
N GLY A 58 -5.21 -11.86 10.84
CA GLY A 58 -3.94 -11.35 11.37
C GLY A 58 -3.98 -9.86 11.70
N GLY A 59 -4.85 -9.14 11.01
CA GLY A 59 -4.92 -7.69 11.01
C GLY A 59 -3.81 -7.07 10.13
N ASP A 60 -3.84 -5.75 10.00
CA ASP A 60 -2.87 -5.01 9.21
C ASP A 60 -1.46 -5.13 9.79
N ILE A 61 -0.46 -5.10 8.91
CA ILE A 61 0.94 -5.01 9.30
C ILE A 61 1.52 -3.67 8.90
N ILE A 62 2.51 -3.21 9.66
CA ILE A 62 3.23 -1.96 9.41
C ILE A 62 4.74 -2.19 9.47
N THR A 63 5.49 -1.34 8.79
CA THR A 63 6.95 -1.31 8.93
C THR A 63 7.36 -0.94 10.35
N ARG A 64 8.52 -1.43 10.82
CA ARG A 64 9.07 -1.01 12.12
C ARG A 64 9.54 0.43 12.10
N GLU A 65 10.17 0.83 10.99
CA GLU A 65 10.60 2.21 10.77
C GLU A 65 9.47 3.06 10.19
N THR A 66 9.61 4.37 10.33
CA THR A 66 8.75 5.39 9.72
C THR A 66 9.47 6.06 8.56
N TYR A 67 8.69 6.62 7.63
CA TYR A 67 9.19 7.23 6.40
C TYR A 67 8.47 8.55 6.15
N GLY A 68 9.24 9.60 5.90
CA GLY A 68 8.74 10.92 5.50
C GLY A 68 8.62 11.01 3.98
N ASP A 69 9.72 11.41 3.32
CA ASP A 69 9.81 11.45 1.87
C ASP A 69 10.45 10.18 1.35
N PHE A 70 9.82 9.52 0.38
CA PHE A 70 10.26 8.21 -0.09
C PHE A 70 9.72 7.86 -1.48
N ILE A 71 10.34 6.84 -2.09
CA ILE A 71 9.79 6.05 -3.19
C ILE A 71 9.63 4.62 -2.71
N LEU A 72 8.41 4.12 -2.63
CA LEU A 72 8.09 2.72 -2.36
C LEU A 72 7.81 2.00 -3.67
N LYS A 73 8.35 0.80 -3.84
CA LYS A 73 8.00 -0.12 -4.93
C LYS A 73 7.69 -1.49 -4.36
N LEU A 74 6.67 -2.14 -4.90
CA LEU A 74 6.36 -3.54 -4.63
C LEU A 74 5.57 -4.16 -5.78
N GLU A 75 5.46 -5.48 -5.75
CA GLU A 75 4.54 -6.21 -6.60
C GLU A 75 3.48 -6.90 -5.75
N TRP A 76 2.25 -6.92 -6.26
CA TRP A 76 1.12 -7.56 -5.61
C TRP A 76 0.32 -8.44 -6.58
N LYS A 77 -0.30 -9.48 -6.03
CA LYS A 77 -1.19 -10.38 -6.76
C LYS A 77 -2.38 -10.75 -5.88
N ALA A 78 -3.59 -10.49 -6.38
CA ALA A 78 -4.83 -10.80 -5.69
C ALA A 78 -5.42 -12.12 -6.17
N GLU A 79 -6.10 -12.85 -5.29
CA GLU A 79 -7.01 -13.91 -5.69
C GLU A 79 -8.32 -13.33 -6.26
N LYS A 80 -9.20 -14.18 -6.77
CA LYS A 80 -10.51 -13.76 -7.27
C LYS A 80 -11.34 -13.09 -6.17
N GLY A 81 -11.78 -11.87 -6.44
CA GLY A 81 -12.50 -11.04 -5.47
C GLY A 81 -11.59 -10.51 -4.35
N GLY A 82 -10.27 -10.49 -4.56
CA GLY A 82 -9.30 -10.01 -3.57
C GLY A 82 -9.37 -8.51 -3.33
N ASN A 83 -9.16 -8.12 -2.06
CA ASN A 83 -9.09 -6.74 -1.59
C ASN A 83 -7.97 -6.60 -0.57
N SER A 84 -7.21 -5.52 -0.67
CA SER A 84 -6.16 -5.08 0.26
C SER A 84 -5.82 -3.61 -0.01
N GLY A 85 -4.82 -3.08 0.68
CA GLY A 85 -4.33 -1.73 0.49
C GLY A 85 -2.87 -1.57 0.91
N ILE A 86 -2.22 -0.55 0.36
CA ILE A 86 -0.90 -0.10 0.80
C ILE A 86 -1.11 1.25 1.47
N PHE A 87 -0.93 1.30 2.78
CA PHE A 87 -0.98 2.53 3.56
C PHE A 87 0.39 3.20 3.59
N TYR A 88 0.41 4.52 3.65
CA TYR A 88 1.65 5.28 3.77
C TYR A 88 1.49 6.50 4.69
N ARG A 89 2.60 6.87 5.34
CA ARG A 89 2.63 7.86 6.42
C ARG A 89 1.56 7.58 7.47
N ALA A 90 1.35 6.31 7.79
CA ALA A 90 0.35 5.88 8.76
C ALA A 90 0.76 6.27 10.18
N LEU A 91 -0.17 6.89 10.90
CA LEU A 91 -0.06 7.11 12.32
C LEU A 91 -0.61 5.89 13.07
N GLU A 92 0.21 5.29 13.93
CA GLU A 92 -0.28 4.23 14.79
C GLU A 92 -1.04 4.82 16.00
N GLN A 93 -2.32 4.52 16.08
CA GLN A 93 -3.19 4.99 17.15
C GLN A 93 -3.75 3.81 17.97
N PRO A 94 -3.76 3.86 19.31
CA PRO A 94 -4.10 2.72 20.14
C PRO A 94 -5.52 2.16 19.97
N THR A 95 -6.45 2.98 19.47
CA THR A 95 -7.89 2.64 19.44
C THR A 95 -8.54 2.79 18.08
N GLN A 96 -7.78 3.19 17.06
CA GLN A 96 -8.30 3.40 15.72
C GLN A 96 -7.63 2.45 14.72
N ALA A 97 -8.36 2.08 13.68
CA ALA A 97 -7.78 1.33 12.56
C ALA A 97 -6.88 2.23 11.72
N ILE A 98 -5.88 1.64 11.08
CA ILE A 98 -4.87 2.34 10.28
C ILE A 98 -5.47 3.24 9.19
N TYR A 99 -6.55 2.79 8.54
CA TYR A 99 -7.23 3.50 7.46
C TYR A 99 -7.93 4.81 7.88
N TRP A 100 -7.98 5.11 9.17
CA TRP A 100 -8.49 6.40 9.65
C TRP A 100 -7.41 7.50 9.72
N SER A 101 -6.13 7.12 9.62
CA SER A 101 -5.03 8.09 9.61
C SER A 101 -4.27 8.13 8.29
N ALA A 102 -4.24 7.02 7.56
CA ALA A 102 -3.34 6.83 6.43
C ALA A 102 -4.05 6.88 5.08
N PRO A 103 -3.53 7.65 4.11
CA PRO A 103 -3.88 7.49 2.71
C PRO A 103 -3.56 6.07 2.23
N GLU A 104 -4.39 5.54 1.33
CA GLU A 104 -4.34 4.17 0.87
C GLU A 104 -4.24 4.08 -0.65
N PHE A 105 -3.20 3.39 -1.14
CA PHE A 105 -3.15 2.88 -2.51
C PHE A 105 -3.99 1.60 -2.56
N GLN A 106 -5.13 1.64 -3.25
CA GLN A 106 -6.06 0.52 -3.31
C GLN A 106 -5.51 -0.66 -4.07
N ILE A 107 -5.65 -1.87 -3.52
CA ILE A 107 -5.42 -3.16 -4.17
C ILE A 107 -6.76 -3.88 -4.29
N LEU A 108 -7.20 -4.18 -5.52
CA LEU A 108 -8.52 -4.77 -5.74
C LEU A 108 -8.55 -5.63 -7.01
N ASP A 109 -9.27 -6.74 -6.95
CA ASP A 109 -9.79 -7.37 -8.16
C ASP A 109 -10.96 -6.54 -8.69
N ASN A 110 -10.68 -5.69 -9.66
CA ASN A 110 -11.63 -4.71 -10.21
C ASN A 110 -12.86 -5.34 -10.88
N GLU A 111 -12.78 -6.61 -11.25
CA GLU A 111 -13.87 -7.30 -11.96
C GLU A 111 -14.82 -8.03 -11.02
N ASN A 112 -14.29 -8.62 -9.94
CA ASN A 112 -15.07 -9.54 -9.11
C ASN A 112 -15.35 -9.03 -7.69
N HIS A 113 -14.61 -8.03 -7.19
CA HIS A 113 -14.88 -7.49 -5.86
C HIS A 113 -16.00 -6.45 -5.90
N PRO A 114 -17.01 -6.52 -4.99
CA PRO A 114 -18.16 -5.61 -5.03
C PRO A 114 -17.81 -4.14 -4.80
N ASP A 115 -16.69 -3.84 -4.16
CA ASP A 115 -16.27 -2.46 -3.91
C ASP A 115 -15.87 -1.71 -5.19
N ALA A 116 -15.49 -2.43 -6.26
CA ALA A 116 -15.16 -1.85 -7.56
C ALA A 116 -16.31 -1.04 -8.20
N THR A 117 -17.55 -1.37 -7.82
CA THR A 117 -18.77 -0.69 -8.31
C THR A 117 -19.34 0.32 -7.32
N ARG A 118 -18.70 0.48 -6.17
CA ARG A 118 -19.06 1.46 -5.14
C ARG A 118 -18.19 2.71 -5.27
N GLY A 119 -18.54 3.74 -4.47
CA GLY A 119 -17.87 5.03 -4.54
C GLY A 119 -18.26 5.83 -5.79
N GLU A 120 -17.40 6.74 -6.22
CA GLU A 120 -17.63 7.65 -7.34
C GLU A 120 -16.51 7.50 -8.38
N ASP A 121 -16.87 7.48 -9.66
CA ASP A 121 -15.94 7.44 -10.80
C ASP A 121 -14.88 6.32 -10.75
N GLY A 122 -15.10 5.25 -9.96
CA GLY A 122 -14.16 4.16 -9.78
C GLY A 122 -13.04 4.46 -8.78
N ASN A 123 -13.23 5.39 -7.86
CA ASN A 123 -12.25 5.78 -6.83
C ASN A 123 -11.99 4.69 -5.77
N ARG A 124 -12.62 3.49 -5.90
CA ARG A 124 -12.32 2.31 -5.09
C ARG A 124 -11.68 1.18 -5.89
N LYS A 125 -11.32 1.43 -7.15
CA LYS A 125 -10.58 0.47 -7.98
C LYS A 125 -9.08 0.51 -7.68
N ALA A 126 -8.37 -0.56 -8.04
CA ALA A 126 -6.93 -0.68 -7.85
C ALA A 126 -6.15 0.53 -8.38
N GLY A 127 -5.14 0.98 -7.63
CA GLY A 127 -4.31 2.14 -7.94
C GLY A 127 -4.88 3.48 -7.47
N SER A 128 -6.17 3.54 -7.12
CA SER A 128 -6.83 4.76 -6.62
C SER A 128 -6.29 5.18 -5.25
N LEU A 129 -6.37 6.47 -4.94
CA LEU A 129 -6.43 6.90 -3.55
C LEU A 129 -7.82 6.54 -3.03
N TYR A 130 -7.89 5.48 -2.23
CA TYR A 130 -9.15 4.83 -1.86
C TYR A 130 -10.22 5.81 -1.41
N ASP A 131 -11.39 5.70 -2.06
CA ASP A 131 -12.60 6.47 -1.79
C ASP A 131 -12.50 7.99 -2.01
N LEU A 132 -11.38 8.47 -2.56
CA LEU A 132 -11.12 9.89 -2.81
C LEU A 132 -10.82 10.19 -4.28
N ILE A 133 -9.72 9.67 -4.84
CA ILE A 133 -9.28 10.00 -6.20
C ILE A 133 -9.17 8.72 -7.04
N PRO A 134 -9.90 8.61 -8.16
CA PRO A 134 -9.80 7.44 -9.02
C PRO A 134 -8.48 7.39 -9.78
N ALA A 135 -7.89 6.19 -9.89
CA ALA A 135 -6.77 5.95 -10.80
C ALA A 135 -7.20 6.07 -12.25
N LYS A 136 -6.41 6.76 -13.07
CA LYS A 136 -6.60 6.92 -14.53
C LYS A 136 -5.23 6.88 -15.23
N PRO A 137 -5.00 5.92 -16.15
CA PRO A 137 -5.93 4.86 -16.56
C PRO A 137 -6.14 3.77 -15.50
N GLN A 138 -7.20 2.99 -15.65
CA GLN A 138 -7.41 1.75 -14.90
C GLN A 138 -6.66 0.62 -15.62
N ASN A 139 -5.45 0.31 -15.18
CA ASN A 139 -4.53 -0.62 -15.86
C ASN A 139 -4.09 -1.81 -14.99
N ALA A 140 -4.89 -2.13 -13.93
CA ALA A 140 -4.62 -3.34 -13.14
C ALA A 140 -4.81 -4.60 -13.97
N ASN A 141 -3.84 -5.53 -13.86
CA ASN A 141 -4.00 -6.87 -14.41
C ASN A 141 -5.06 -7.63 -13.61
N PRO A 142 -5.75 -8.62 -14.21
CA PRO A 142 -6.75 -9.44 -13.56
C PRO A 142 -6.21 -10.21 -12.34
N TYR A 143 -7.13 -10.75 -11.52
CA TYR A 143 -6.75 -11.65 -10.43
C TYR A 143 -5.88 -12.80 -10.92
N GLY A 144 -4.97 -13.26 -10.07
CA GLY A 144 -3.99 -14.30 -10.40
C GLY A 144 -2.77 -13.81 -11.16
N GLU A 145 -2.76 -12.55 -11.62
CA GLU A 145 -1.63 -11.94 -12.30
C GLU A 145 -0.92 -10.93 -11.38
N TRP A 146 0.40 -10.77 -11.58
CA TRP A 146 1.19 -9.78 -10.85
C TRP A 146 0.95 -8.36 -11.37
N ASN A 147 0.82 -7.43 -10.45
CA ASN A 147 0.80 -6.01 -10.68
C ASN A 147 1.98 -5.36 -9.95
N SER A 148 2.54 -4.30 -10.52
CA SER A 148 3.50 -3.46 -9.83
C SER A 148 2.84 -2.19 -9.29
N ALA A 149 3.17 -1.81 -8.07
CA ALA A 149 2.82 -0.55 -7.46
C ALA A 149 4.08 0.26 -7.17
N LYS A 150 4.02 1.57 -7.44
CA LYS A 150 5.02 2.53 -6.97
C LYS A 150 4.28 3.73 -6.36
N ILE A 151 4.70 4.13 -5.16
CA ILE A 151 4.23 5.33 -4.49
C ILE A 151 5.43 6.27 -4.37
N VAL A 152 5.28 7.52 -4.81
CA VAL A 152 6.24 8.58 -4.57
C VAL A 152 5.62 9.56 -3.60
N ALA A 153 6.24 9.76 -2.45
CA ALA A 153 5.89 10.79 -1.49
C ALA A 153 7.08 11.75 -1.38
N ASN A 154 6.88 13.01 -1.78
CA ASN A 154 7.92 14.04 -1.73
C ASN A 154 7.28 15.35 -1.27
N GLY A 155 7.53 15.73 -0.02
CA GLY A 155 6.81 16.80 0.64
C GLY A 155 5.30 16.57 0.62
N SER A 156 4.54 17.52 0.12
CA SER A 156 3.08 17.40 -0.06
C SER A 156 2.68 16.60 -1.30
N LYS A 157 3.59 16.41 -2.25
CA LYS A 157 3.30 15.74 -3.52
C LYS A 157 3.29 14.22 -3.37
N ILE A 158 2.19 13.60 -3.79
CA ILE A 158 2.03 12.15 -3.82
C ILE A 158 1.71 11.70 -5.24
N GLU A 159 2.37 10.63 -5.68
CA GLU A 159 2.06 9.97 -6.94
C GLU A 159 1.78 8.49 -6.71
N HIS A 160 0.74 7.96 -7.37
CA HIS A 160 0.53 6.53 -7.52
C HIS A 160 0.86 6.10 -8.95
N TRP A 161 1.63 5.03 -9.04
CA TRP A 161 2.01 4.38 -10.28
C TRP A 161 1.60 2.92 -10.23
N GLN A 162 0.97 2.43 -11.28
CA GLN A 162 0.56 1.03 -11.40
C GLN A 162 1.00 0.49 -12.76
N ASN A 163 1.63 -0.67 -12.76
CA ASN A 163 2.13 -1.34 -13.96
C ASN A 163 3.01 -0.43 -14.85
N GLY A 164 3.87 0.39 -14.21
CA GLY A 164 4.82 1.28 -14.88
C GLY A 164 4.24 2.61 -15.35
N GLU A 165 2.94 2.86 -15.16
CA GLU A 165 2.28 4.09 -15.56
C GLU A 165 1.80 4.89 -14.34
N LYS A 166 1.98 6.23 -14.37
CA LYS A 166 1.41 7.11 -13.34
C LYS A 166 -0.10 7.19 -13.51
N VAL A 167 -0.85 6.72 -12.50
CA VAL A 167 -2.30 6.63 -12.56
C VAL A 167 -3.01 7.73 -11.80
N LEU A 168 -2.34 8.39 -10.85
CA LEU A 168 -2.80 9.63 -10.23
C LEU A 168 -1.67 10.40 -9.56
N GLU A 169 -1.90 11.68 -9.32
CA GLU A 169 -1.09 12.53 -8.44
C GLU A 169 -2.00 13.50 -7.68
N TYR A 170 -1.56 13.90 -6.50
CA TYR A 170 -2.26 14.88 -5.67
C TYR A 170 -1.31 15.56 -4.69
N GLU A 171 -1.80 16.63 -4.04
CA GLU A 171 -1.06 17.35 -3.03
C GLU A 171 -1.81 17.32 -1.70
N LEU A 172 -1.14 16.78 -0.67
CA LEU A 172 -1.57 16.84 0.72
C LEU A 172 -1.50 18.28 1.27
N TRP A 173 -2.21 18.54 2.35
CA TRP A 173 -2.13 19.78 3.15
C TRP A 173 -2.49 21.05 2.40
N THR A 174 -3.14 20.94 1.25
CA THR A 174 -3.65 22.07 0.46
C THR A 174 -5.11 22.37 0.81
N PRO A 175 -5.62 23.58 0.53
CA PRO A 175 -7.04 23.87 0.68
C PRO A 175 -7.94 22.87 -0.08
N LYS A 176 -7.50 22.42 -1.28
CA LYS A 176 -8.20 21.43 -2.09
C LYS A 176 -8.23 20.05 -1.41
N TRP A 177 -7.13 19.65 -0.77
CA TRP A 177 -7.06 18.42 0.02
C TRP A 177 -8.11 18.44 1.14
N TYR A 178 -8.08 19.48 1.97
CA TYR A 178 -9.03 19.59 3.08
C TYR A 178 -10.49 19.75 2.63
N GLU A 179 -10.73 20.39 1.48
CA GLU A 179 -12.08 20.45 0.90
C GLU A 179 -12.57 19.06 0.49
N MET A 180 -11.72 18.25 -0.14
CA MET A 180 -12.03 16.87 -0.50
C MET A 180 -12.34 16.02 0.75
N LEU A 181 -11.56 16.13 1.81
CA LEU A 181 -11.79 15.41 3.06
C LEU A 181 -13.13 15.81 3.71
N ARG A 182 -13.48 17.09 3.72
CA ARG A 182 -14.77 17.55 4.27
C ARG A 182 -15.98 16.97 3.55
N ASN A 183 -15.83 16.59 2.29
CA ASN A 183 -16.88 15.98 1.48
C ASN A 183 -16.79 14.45 1.40
N SER A 184 -16.01 13.81 2.25
CA SER A 184 -15.75 12.37 2.26
C SER A 184 -16.10 11.74 3.61
N LYS A 185 -16.00 10.41 3.67
CA LYS A 185 -16.15 9.66 4.93
C LYS A 185 -15.06 9.96 5.98
N PHE A 186 -13.99 10.64 5.57
CA PHE A 186 -12.86 10.99 6.45
C PHE A 186 -13.07 12.33 7.18
N VAL A 187 -14.21 12.98 7.04
CA VAL A 187 -14.51 14.30 7.63
C VAL A 187 -14.31 14.35 9.16
N ASP A 188 -14.59 13.25 9.86
CA ASP A 188 -14.45 13.13 11.32
C ASP A 188 -13.08 12.59 11.76
N HIS A 189 -12.13 12.47 10.83
CA HIS A 189 -10.78 11.96 11.06
C HIS A 189 -9.72 13.02 10.70
N PRO A 190 -9.45 13.98 11.58
CA PRO A 190 -8.55 15.09 11.30
C PRO A 190 -7.10 14.64 11.06
N GLU A 191 -6.73 13.45 11.54
CA GLU A 191 -5.40 12.87 11.34
C GLU A 191 -5.21 12.25 9.96
N PHE A 192 -6.29 12.10 9.16
CA PHE A 192 -6.20 11.44 7.86
C PHE A 192 -5.34 12.22 6.88
N GLY A 193 -4.20 11.63 6.52
CA GLY A 193 -3.22 12.23 5.62
C GLY A 193 -2.51 13.48 6.14
N ASP A 194 -2.56 13.73 7.46
CA ASP A 194 -1.93 14.91 8.08
C ASP A 194 -0.47 14.66 8.50
N MET A 195 -0.05 13.39 8.53
CA MET A 195 1.30 13.03 8.95
C MET A 195 2.34 13.31 7.86
N HIS A 196 3.43 13.99 8.24
CA HIS A 196 4.59 14.21 7.37
C HIS A 196 5.52 12.99 7.31
N GLU A 197 5.49 12.17 8.34
CA GLU A 197 6.23 10.92 8.48
C GLU A 197 5.36 9.89 9.19
N GLY A 198 5.45 8.62 8.78
CA GLY A 198 4.70 7.54 9.39
C GLY A 198 5.06 6.19 8.78
N HIS A 199 4.38 5.15 9.24
CA HIS A 199 4.63 3.79 8.78
C HIS A 199 4.10 3.53 7.37
N ILE A 200 4.73 2.59 6.66
CA ILE A 200 4.12 1.91 5.53
C ILE A 200 3.30 0.75 6.08
N GLY A 201 2.09 0.53 5.57
CA GLY A 201 1.23 -0.56 6.00
C GLY A 201 0.75 -1.42 4.84
N LEU A 202 0.47 -2.69 5.13
CA LEU A 202 -0.21 -3.62 4.22
C LEU A 202 -1.48 -4.13 4.91
N GLN A 203 -2.60 -4.06 4.19
CA GLN A 203 -3.92 -4.36 4.74
C GLN A 203 -4.25 -5.86 4.71
N ASP A 204 -4.79 -6.36 5.83
CA ASP A 204 -5.53 -7.63 5.88
C ASP A 204 -7.04 -7.35 5.78
N HIS A 205 -7.57 -7.42 4.58
CA HIS A 205 -9.02 -7.29 4.32
C HIS A 205 -9.76 -8.64 4.33
N GLY A 206 -9.07 -9.71 4.74
CA GLY A 206 -9.65 -11.08 4.81
C GLY A 206 -9.60 -11.86 3.51
N ASN A 207 -8.88 -11.40 2.50
CA ASN A 207 -8.67 -12.06 1.21
C ASN A 207 -7.20 -12.46 1.03
N THR A 208 -6.94 -13.48 0.23
CA THR A 208 -5.55 -13.85 -0.10
C THR A 208 -4.94 -12.84 -1.05
N ILE A 209 -3.89 -12.17 -0.59
CA ILE A 209 -3.05 -11.28 -1.38
C ILE A 209 -1.60 -11.68 -1.17
N GLN A 210 -0.83 -11.64 -2.23
CA GLN A 210 0.59 -11.95 -2.24
C GLN A 210 1.39 -10.69 -2.56
N PHE A 211 2.47 -10.46 -1.83
CA PHE A 211 3.40 -9.35 -2.01
C PHE A 211 4.82 -9.87 -2.20
N ARG A 212 5.61 -9.21 -3.04
CA ARG A 212 7.04 -9.46 -3.22
C ARG A 212 7.76 -8.21 -3.73
N ASN A 213 9.09 -8.27 -3.80
CA ASN A 213 9.92 -7.18 -4.31
C ASN A 213 9.64 -5.84 -3.61
N ILE A 214 9.36 -5.90 -2.29
CA ILE A 214 9.04 -4.73 -1.49
C ILE A 214 10.34 -4.01 -1.16
N LYS A 215 10.49 -2.80 -1.67
CA LYS A 215 11.68 -1.97 -1.48
C LYS A 215 11.34 -0.50 -1.41
N ILE A 216 12.13 0.24 -0.67
CA ILE A 216 11.95 1.65 -0.43
C ILE A 216 13.26 2.41 -0.65
N LYS A 217 13.14 3.66 -1.09
CA LYS A 217 14.24 4.62 -1.14
C LYS A 217 13.80 5.86 -0.37
N LYS A 218 14.54 6.25 0.65
CA LYS A 218 14.36 7.54 1.33
C LYS A 218 14.78 8.66 0.39
N LEU A 219 14.02 9.74 0.36
CA LEU A 219 14.35 10.96 -0.37
C LEU A 219 14.88 12.00 0.63
N ASP A 220 15.91 12.74 0.20
CA ASP A 220 16.52 13.84 1.01
C ASP A 220 15.66 15.11 0.94
#